data_40a2a52f4ae6f0a6261eb74d2b1d8c78
#
_entry.id   40a2a52f4ae6f0a6261eb74d2b1d8c78
#
_cell.length_a   1.000
_cell.length_b   1.000
_cell.length_c   1.000
_cell.angle_alpha   90.00
_cell.angle_beta   90.00
_cell.angle_gamma   90.00
#
_symmetry.space_group_name_H-M   'P 1'
#
loop_
_entity.id
_entity.type
_entity.pdbx_description
1 polymer ?
#
loop_
_entity_poly.entity_id
_entity_poly.type
_entity_poly.pdbx_seq_one_letter_code
_entity_poly.pdbx_strand_id
1 'polypeptide(L)'
;MSSYYEKILATGDVKCIDDEIPFDIPNGWEWERFGNIMINKDSERVPLSVAQRQQLKKTYDYYGASGVIDKVDKYLFDKDLLLIGEDGANLINRSTPIAFIAKGKYWVNNHAHVLDVCSGMALSYVALFINAISLVDYVTGTAQPKMNQEKMNSILLAIPPVKEQHRILEKMSMVDAFIDEYASLQTKLDSLDNSVYELLRKSILQEAIQGKLVPQIAEEGTAQELLEQIKKEKQKLVKEGKLKKSALASSIIFRGDDNKYYEQIGSEVTEIELPFDFPSTWSIVRLNAVCQLTDGLKTIGKQCLLDAKYLRGKSSETIVEQGKLVYKGDNIMLVDGENSGEVFIVPQDGYMGSTFKQLWISSSMYEPYVLAFIQFYKETLRNSKKGAAIPHLNKELFYGLIIGIPPLQEQRRIVQKIEQSSKLLK
;
A
#
# COMPACT_ATOMS: atom_id res chain seq x y z
N MET A 1 -21.69 35.18 -35.73
CA MET A 1 -20.33 34.59 -35.59
C MET A 1 -19.59 34.87 -36.89
N SER A 2 -18.36 35.34 -36.84
CA SER A 2 -17.53 35.47 -38.08
C SER A 2 -16.92 34.09 -38.34
N SER A 3 -17.05 33.61 -39.59
CA SER A 3 -16.46 32.35 -40.02
C SER A 3 -14.96 32.46 -40.26
N TYR A 4 -14.23 31.41 -39.97
CA TYR A 4 -12.79 31.31 -40.22
C TYR A 4 -12.51 30.69 -41.60
N TYR A 5 -11.60 31.29 -42.35
CA TYR A 5 -11.20 30.84 -43.69
C TYR A 5 -9.69 30.67 -43.78
N GLU A 6 -9.25 29.53 -44.26
CA GLU A 6 -7.86 29.28 -44.62
C GLU A 6 -7.63 29.58 -46.11
N LYS A 7 -6.62 30.36 -46.43
CA LYS A 7 -6.18 30.61 -47.82
C LYS A 7 -4.88 29.89 -48.09
N ILE A 8 -4.91 28.95 -49.02
CA ILE A 8 -3.72 28.24 -49.49
C ILE A 8 -2.95 29.12 -50.45
N LEU A 9 -1.82 29.65 -50.01
CA LEU A 9 -1.06 30.64 -50.80
C LEU A 9 -0.51 30.09 -52.13
N ALA A 10 -0.19 28.76 -52.19
CA ALA A 10 0.36 28.11 -53.38
C ALA A 10 -0.67 27.99 -54.52
N THR A 11 -1.94 27.75 -54.20
CA THR A 11 -3.02 27.54 -55.19
C THR A 11 -3.98 28.71 -55.27
N GLY A 12 -4.02 29.57 -54.25
CA GLY A 12 -4.99 30.64 -54.10
C GLY A 12 -6.37 30.19 -53.58
N ASP A 13 -6.54 28.90 -53.30
CA ASP A 13 -7.80 28.34 -52.80
C ASP A 13 -8.15 28.88 -51.45
N VAL A 14 -9.47 29.07 -51.20
CA VAL A 14 -10.02 29.50 -49.89
C VAL A 14 -10.97 28.45 -49.39
N LYS A 15 -10.74 27.93 -48.19
CA LYS A 15 -11.56 26.91 -47.51
C LYS A 15 -12.09 27.45 -46.19
N CYS A 16 -13.39 27.25 -45.93
CA CYS A 16 -13.92 27.45 -44.58
C CYS A 16 -13.40 26.36 -43.63
N ILE A 17 -12.92 26.76 -42.44
CA ILE A 17 -12.36 25.84 -41.43
C ILE A 17 -13.13 25.90 -40.10
N ASP A 18 -14.34 26.43 -40.07
CA ASP A 18 -15.15 26.54 -38.86
C ASP A 18 -15.31 25.21 -38.15
N ASP A 19 -15.49 24.10 -38.87
CA ASP A 19 -15.61 22.74 -38.34
C ASP A 19 -14.30 22.19 -37.76
N GLU A 20 -13.15 22.82 -38.08
CA GLU A 20 -11.84 22.43 -37.55
C GLU A 20 -11.42 23.25 -36.32
N ILE A 21 -12.11 24.38 -36.05
CA ILE A 21 -11.80 25.28 -34.93
C ILE A 21 -12.26 24.64 -33.61
N PRO A 22 -11.38 24.29 -32.68
CA PRO A 22 -11.77 23.59 -31.47
C PRO A 22 -12.42 24.49 -30.40
N PHE A 23 -12.15 25.81 -30.44
CA PHE A 23 -12.67 26.79 -29.48
C PHE A 23 -12.47 28.23 -29.97
N ASP A 24 -13.19 29.18 -29.39
CA ASP A 24 -13.01 30.61 -29.68
C ASP A 24 -11.69 31.14 -29.09
N ILE A 25 -10.99 31.98 -29.82
CA ILE A 25 -9.75 32.62 -29.38
C ILE A 25 -9.97 34.12 -29.08
N PRO A 26 -9.21 34.72 -28.14
CA PRO A 26 -9.27 36.16 -27.86
C PRO A 26 -8.91 37.03 -29.03
N ASN A 27 -9.41 38.27 -29.05
CA ASN A 27 -8.99 39.25 -30.03
C ASN A 27 -7.47 39.47 -29.98
N GLY A 28 -6.84 39.44 -31.16
CA GLY A 28 -5.39 39.58 -31.27
C GLY A 28 -4.62 38.27 -31.26
N TRP A 29 -5.34 37.13 -31.15
CA TRP A 29 -4.79 35.82 -31.43
C TRP A 29 -5.14 35.39 -32.86
N GLU A 30 -4.30 34.52 -33.44
CA GLU A 30 -4.49 33.99 -34.79
C GLU A 30 -4.45 32.47 -34.77
N TRP A 31 -5.22 31.82 -35.68
CA TRP A 31 -5.08 30.39 -35.95
C TRP A 31 -4.05 30.17 -37.05
N GLU A 32 -3.12 29.23 -36.83
CA GLU A 32 -2.14 28.86 -37.83
C GLU A 32 -1.89 27.36 -37.85
N ARG A 33 -1.57 26.80 -39.02
CA ARG A 33 -1.20 25.39 -39.11
C ARG A 33 0.17 25.14 -38.47
N PHE A 34 0.27 24.06 -37.73
CA PHE A 34 1.49 23.64 -37.05
C PHE A 34 2.68 23.57 -38.00
N GLY A 35 2.47 22.98 -39.21
CA GLY A 35 3.51 22.87 -40.26
C GLY A 35 4.05 24.19 -40.78
N ASN A 36 3.32 25.30 -40.62
CA ASN A 36 3.78 26.62 -41.10
C ASN A 36 4.70 27.33 -40.12
N ILE A 37 4.64 26.95 -38.84
CA ILE A 37 5.41 27.60 -37.75
C ILE A 37 6.51 26.73 -37.18
N MET A 38 6.51 25.42 -37.46
CA MET A 38 7.51 24.49 -36.99
C MET A 38 8.52 24.10 -38.09
N ILE A 39 9.76 23.96 -37.68
CA ILE A 39 10.86 23.49 -38.54
C ILE A 39 11.12 22.04 -38.20
N ASN A 40 10.78 21.13 -39.08
CA ASN A 40 10.96 19.70 -38.88
C ASN A 40 12.42 19.28 -39.09
N LYS A 41 12.96 18.51 -38.11
CA LYS A 41 14.33 17.96 -38.07
C LYS A 41 14.35 16.44 -38.02
N ASP A 42 13.28 15.80 -38.41
CA ASP A 42 13.16 14.33 -38.37
C ASP A 42 14.20 13.61 -39.22
N SER A 43 14.67 14.25 -40.29
CA SER A 43 15.73 13.72 -41.17
C SER A 43 17.09 13.61 -40.47
N GLU A 44 17.27 14.32 -39.35
CA GLU A 44 18.52 14.29 -38.58
C GLU A 44 18.52 13.16 -37.49
N ARG A 45 17.40 12.44 -37.30
CA ARG A 45 17.26 11.34 -36.34
C ARG A 45 18.00 10.09 -36.83
N VAL A 46 18.60 9.34 -35.89
CA VAL A 46 19.24 8.06 -36.18
C VAL A 46 18.79 7.04 -35.12
N PRO A 47 17.96 6.03 -35.47
CA PRO A 47 17.56 4.99 -34.56
C PRO A 47 18.72 4.06 -34.26
N LEU A 48 18.89 3.70 -32.97
CA LEU A 48 19.83 2.68 -32.48
C LEU A 48 19.08 1.52 -31.87
N SER A 49 19.43 0.31 -32.26
CA SER A 49 18.88 -0.90 -31.64
C SER A 49 19.32 -1.04 -30.19
N VAL A 50 18.57 -1.82 -29.40
CA VAL A 50 18.92 -2.12 -27.99
C VAL A 50 20.33 -2.73 -27.89
N ALA A 51 20.68 -3.65 -28.78
CA ALA A 51 21.99 -4.29 -28.78
C ALA A 51 23.14 -3.30 -29.05
N GLN A 52 22.94 -2.34 -29.98
CA GLN A 52 23.92 -1.28 -30.23
C GLN A 52 24.09 -0.40 -29.00
N ARG A 53 22.97 0.03 -28.35
CA ARG A 53 23.03 0.91 -27.18
C ARG A 53 23.67 0.24 -25.96
N GLN A 54 23.49 -1.06 -25.76
CA GLN A 54 24.11 -1.79 -24.64
C GLN A 54 25.64 -1.74 -24.62
N GLN A 55 26.27 -1.58 -25.79
CA GLN A 55 27.73 -1.54 -25.93
C GLN A 55 28.33 -0.14 -25.79
N LEU A 56 27.49 0.90 -25.73
CA LEU A 56 27.93 2.30 -25.68
C LEU A 56 28.12 2.81 -24.26
N LYS A 57 29.05 3.76 -24.09
CA LYS A 57 29.20 4.52 -22.84
C LYS A 57 27.94 5.38 -22.60
N LYS A 58 27.39 5.33 -21.42
CA LYS A 58 26.15 6.01 -21.03
C LYS A 58 26.39 7.47 -20.62
N THR A 59 26.55 8.37 -21.60
CA THR A 59 26.92 9.78 -21.37
C THR A 59 25.76 10.74 -21.68
N TYR A 60 25.13 10.62 -22.84
CA TYR A 60 24.09 11.53 -23.32
C TYR A 60 22.74 10.84 -23.34
N ASP A 61 21.68 11.57 -23.07
CA ASP A 61 20.33 11.04 -23.04
C ASP A 61 19.88 10.61 -24.45
N TYR A 62 19.22 9.46 -24.51
CA TYR A 62 18.61 8.90 -25.73
C TYR A 62 17.10 8.92 -25.59
N TYR A 63 16.45 9.77 -26.38
CA TYR A 63 15.02 10.02 -26.34
C TYR A 63 14.22 9.08 -27.24
N GLY A 64 13.05 8.68 -26.74
CA GLY A 64 11.98 7.99 -27.47
C GLY A 64 10.67 8.78 -27.41
N ALA A 65 9.55 8.13 -27.74
CA ALA A 65 8.23 8.76 -27.83
C ALA A 65 7.72 9.41 -26.51
N SER A 66 8.19 8.95 -25.35
CA SER A 66 7.70 9.42 -24.06
C SER A 66 8.80 9.92 -23.12
N GLY A 67 9.93 10.39 -23.69
CA GLY A 67 11.06 10.91 -22.91
C GLY A 67 12.33 10.10 -23.06
N VAL A 68 13.22 10.22 -22.07
CA VAL A 68 14.52 9.49 -22.03
C VAL A 68 14.28 8.01 -21.78
N ILE A 69 14.76 7.17 -22.70
CA ILE A 69 14.62 5.70 -22.62
C ILE A 69 15.95 4.99 -22.41
N ASP A 70 17.10 5.67 -22.65
CA ASP A 70 18.45 5.12 -22.49
C ASP A 70 19.48 6.27 -22.49
N LYS A 71 20.77 5.90 -22.45
CA LYS A 71 21.90 6.82 -22.69
C LYS A 71 22.85 6.24 -23.73
N VAL A 72 23.57 7.13 -24.43
CA VAL A 72 24.53 6.79 -25.50
C VAL A 72 25.82 7.59 -25.32
N ASP A 73 26.86 7.28 -26.10
CA ASP A 73 28.20 7.88 -25.99
C ASP A 73 28.38 9.17 -26.79
N LYS A 74 27.47 9.46 -27.72
CA LYS A 74 27.49 10.62 -28.62
C LYS A 74 26.13 11.33 -28.61
N TYR A 75 26.06 12.51 -29.21
CA TYR A 75 24.82 13.28 -29.39
C TYR A 75 24.62 13.62 -30.86
N LEU A 76 23.35 13.83 -31.26
CA LEU A 76 22.97 14.34 -32.56
C LEU A 76 22.60 15.83 -32.50
N PHE A 77 22.03 16.25 -31.38
CA PHE A 77 21.53 17.61 -31.20
C PHE A 77 22.24 18.25 -29.99
N ASP A 78 22.51 19.56 -30.13
CA ASP A 78 23.08 20.43 -29.10
C ASP A 78 22.30 21.76 -29.07
N LYS A 79 20.99 21.65 -28.88
CA LYS A 79 20.06 22.77 -28.87
C LYS A 79 18.75 22.33 -28.20
N ASP A 80 18.07 23.26 -27.55
CA ASP A 80 16.72 23.01 -27.01
C ASP A 80 15.75 22.85 -28.19
N LEU A 81 15.10 21.69 -28.32
CA LEU A 81 14.13 21.35 -29.37
C LEU A 81 12.88 20.70 -28.72
N LEU A 82 11.74 20.89 -29.41
CA LEU A 82 10.50 20.24 -29.06
C LEU A 82 10.51 18.82 -29.62
N LEU A 83 10.25 17.85 -28.73
CA LEU A 83 10.00 16.47 -29.12
C LEU A 83 8.51 16.15 -28.91
N ILE A 84 7.91 15.50 -29.93
CA ILE A 84 6.51 15.04 -29.87
C ILE A 84 6.49 13.56 -30.20
N GLY A 85 5.88 12.73 -29.34
CA GLY A 85 5.76 11.29 -29.59
C GLY A 85 5.06 11.01 -30.93
N GLU A 86 5.71 10.20 -31.79
CA GLU A 86 5.21 9.83 -33.11
C GLU A 86 4.25 8.64 -33.05
N ASP A 87 4.48 7.70 -32.14
CA ASP A 87 3.70 6.47 -31.99
C ASP A 87 3.51 6.05 -30.52
N GLY A 88 2.57 5.14 -30.30
CA GLY A 88 2.29 4.54 -29.01
C GLY A 88 0.97 4.98 -28.36
N ALA A 89 0.54 4.19 -27.39
CA ALA A 89 -0.74 4.39 -26.69
C ALA A 89 -0.85 5.76 -25.98
N ASN A 90 0.30 6.38 -25.64
CA ASN A 90 0.33 7.68 -24.96
C ASN A 90 -0.22 8.84 -25.83
N LEU A 91 -0.26 8.69 -27.15
CA LEU A 91 -0.93 9.66 -28.05
C LEU A 91 -2.42 9.84 -27.69
N ILE A 92 -3.06 8.79 -27.18
CA ILE A 92 -4.48 8.79 -26.80
C ILE A 92 -4.63 8.86 -25.27
N ASN A 93 -3.92 8.00 -24.51
CA ASN A 93 -4.12 7.82 -23.07
C ASN A 93 -3.57 8.98 -22.23
N ARG A 94 -2.63 9.76 -22.75
CA ARG A 94 -2.06 10.94 -22.08
C ARG A 94 -1.58 10.69 -20.64
N SER A 95 -1.02 9.52 -20.39
CA SER A 95 -0.47 9.16 -19.06
C SER A 95 0.79 9.97 -18.71
N THR A 96 1.50 10.46 -19.74
CA THR A 96 2.65 11.36 -19.63
C THR A 96 2.54 12.45 -20.70
N PRO A 97 3.21 13.62 -20.55
CA PRO A 97 3.26 14.62 -21.60
C PRO A 97 3.70 14.03 -22.94
N ILE A 98 2.97 14.30 -24.02
CA ILE A 98 3.30 13.82 -25.36
C ILE A 98 4.28 14.75 -26.09
N ALA A 99 4.28 16.03 -25.72
CA ALA A 99 5.17 17.06 -26.19
C ALA A 99 6.06 17.55 -25.04
N PHE A 100 7.37 17.50 -25.21
CA PHE A 100 8.34 17.88 -24.19
C PHE A 100 9.61 18.49 -24.83
N ILE A 101 10.36 19.29 -24.08
CA ILE A 101 11.56 19.96 -24.57
C ILE A 101 12.79 19.15 -24.14
N ALA A 102 13.55 18.67 -25.11
CA ALA A 102 14.88 18.13 -24.87
C ALA A 102 15.91 19.27 -24.87
N LYS A 103 16.80 19.28 -23.88
CA LYS A 103 17.76 20.36 -23.64
C LYS A 103 19.21 19.89 -23.74
N GLY A 104 20.08 20.77 -24.22
CA GLY A 104 21.51 20.51 -24.26
C GLY A 104 21.90 19.45 -25.28
N LYS A 105 22.74 18.47 -24.90
CA LYS A 105 23.29 17.43 -25.77
C LYS A 105 22.57 16.12 -25.64
N TYR A 106 21.93 15.60 -26.67
CA TYR A 106 21.12 14.40 -26.64
C TYR A 106 21.00 13.72 -28.01
N TRP A 107 20.45 12.51 -28.00
CA TRP A 107 20.16 11.69 -29.18
C TRP A 107 18.67 11.38 -29.23
N VAL A 108 18.06 11.35 -30.40
CA VAL A 108 16.63 11.02 -30.57
C VAL A 108 16.48 9.87 -31.56
N ASN A 109 15.59 8.94 -31.27
CA ASN A 109 15.19 7.85 -32.14
C ASN A 109 14.06 8.25 -33.08
N ASN A 110 13.57 7.28 -33.90
CA ASN A 110 12.49 7.49 -34.87
C ASN A 110 11.06 7.42 -34.27
N HIS A 111 10.92 7.34 -32.95
CA HIS A 111 9.61 7.29 -32.24
C HIS A 111 9.17 8.67 -31.70
N ALA A 112 9.96 9.70 -31.90
CA ALA A 112 9.60 11.07 -31.55
C ALA A 112 9.95 12.03 -32.72
N HIS A 113 9.03 12.91 -33.10
CA HIS A 113 9.30 14.02 -33.98
C HIS A 113 10.23 15.03 -33.33
N VAL A 114 11.16 15.60 -34.07
CA VAL A 114 12.11 16.61 -33.59
C VAL A 114 11.84 17.92 -34.31
N LEU A 115 11.54 18.96 -33.56
CA LEU A 115 10.97 20.18 -34.05
C LEU A 115 11.65 21.41 -33.46
N ASP A 116 11.94 22.37 -34.30
CA ASP A 116 12.33 23.73 -33.94
C ASP A 116 11.19 24.70 -34.26
N VAL A 117 11.26 25.93 -33.79
CA VAL A 117 10.24 26.95 -34.06
C VAL A 117 10.78 28.08 -34.94
N CYS A 118 9.89 28.67 -35.71
CA CYS A 118 10.16 29.91 -36.36
C CYS A 118 10.32 31.08 -35.38
N SER A 119 10.93 32.19 -35.79
CA SER A 119 11.07 33.39 -34.97
C SER A 119 9.70 33.90 -34.49
N GLY A 120 9.63 34.28 -33.20
CA GLY A 120 8.41 34.79 -32.59
C GLY A 120 7.56 33.75 -31.88
N MET A 121 7.98 32.47 -31.83
CA MET A 121 7.29 31.40 -31.10
C MET A 121 8.16 30.88 -29.96
N ALA A 122 7.52 30.60 -28.85
CA ALA A 122 8.16 29.91 -27.69
C ALA A 122 7.90 28.39 -27.78
N LEU A 123 8.97 27.57 -27.83
CA LEU A 123 8.88 26.10 -27.82
C LEU A 123 7.99 25.58 -26.66
N SER A 124 8.15 26.19 -25.49
CA SER A 124 7.39 25.82 -24.30
C SER A 124 5.89 26.10 -24.44
N TYR A 125 5.51 27.16 -25.16
CA TYR A 125 4.11 27.44 -25.46
C TYR A 125 3.52 26.38 -26.40
N VAL A 126 4.26 26.02 -27.45
CA VAL A 126 3.84 24.96 -28.38
C VAL A 126 3.69 23.63 -27.64
N ALA A 127 4.66 23.27 -26.79
CA ALA A 127 4.58 22.06 -25.96
C ALA A 127 3.33 22.06 -25.05
N LEU A 128 3.06 23.19 -24.39
CA LEU A 128 1.86 23.37 -23.54
C LEU A 128 0.59 23.16 -24.36
N PHE A 129 0.48 23.81 -25.53
CA PHE A 129 -0.71 23.71 -26.37
C PHE A 129 -0.96 22.29 -26.87
N ILE A 130 0.07 21.59 -27.40
CA ILE A 130 -0.04 20.19 -27.85
C ILE A 130 -0.42 19.24 -26.69
N ASN A 131 0.07 19.50 -25.47
CA ASN A 131 -0.32 18.73 -24.31
C ASN A 131 -1.75 19.02 -23.85
N ALA A 132 -2.31 20.18 -24.14
CA ALA A 132 -3.65 20.59 -23.72
C ALA A 132 -4.77 20.10 -24.66
N ILE A 133 -4.51 19.98 -25.97
CA ILE A 133 -5.52 19.57 -26.96
C ILE A 133 -5.67 18.05 -27.08
N SER A 134 -6.83 17.59 -27.57
CA SER A 134 -7.02 16.19 -28.02
C SER A 134 -6.28 15.96 -29.33
N LEU A 135 -5.51 14.86 -29.43
CA LEU A 135 -4.88 14.43 -30.66
C LEU A 135 -5.60 13.29 -31.37
N VAL A 136 -6.78 12.88 -30.91
CA VAL A 136 -7.51 11.71 -31.44
C VAL A 136 -7.77 11.84 -32.95
N ASP A 137 -8.12 13.03 -33.43
CA ASP A 137 -8.42 13.29 -34.86
C ASP A 137 -7.16 13.34 -35.76
N TYR A 138 -6.00 13.45 -35.14
CA TYR A 138 -4.70 13.47 -35.79
C TYR A 138 -3.95 12.15 -35.75
N VAL A 139 -4.54 11.14 -35.07
CA VAL A 139 -3.94 9.82 -34.90
C VAL A 139 -4.59 8.79 -35.81
N THR A 140 -3.79 7.91 -36.40
CA THR A 140 -4.23 6.77 -37.20
C THR A 140 -3.81 5.46 -36.55
N GLY A 141 -4.53 4.35 -36.85
CA GLY A 141 -4.24 3.03 -36.33
C GLY A 141 -4.86 2.77 -34.94
N THR A 142 -5.62 1.69 -34.82
CA THR A 142 -6.32 1.31 -33.59
C THR A 142 -5.46 0.47 -32.63
N ALA A 143 -4.63 -0.42 -33.16
CA ALA A 143 -3.77 -1.29 -32.36
C ALA A 143 -2.47 -0.61 -31.91
N GLN A 144 -1.91 0.22 -32.77
CA GLN A 144 -0.73 1.06 -32.49
C GLN A 144 -1.00 2.47 -33.01
N PRO A 145 -1.48 3.37 -32.17
CA PRO A 145 -1.74 4.75 -32.53
C PRO A 145 -0.47 5.42 -33.09
N LYS A 146 -0.62 6.11 -34.21
CA LYS A 146 0.49 6.82 -34.85
C LYS A 146 0.03 8.17 -35.40
N MET A 147 0.81 9.22 -35.14
CA MET A 147 0.67 10.55 -35.72
C MET A 147 1.81 10.79 -36.70
N ASN A 148 1.52 10.72 -37.98
CA ASN A 148 2.51 11.01 -39.01
C ASN A 148 2.71 12.53 -39.18
N GLN A 149 3.75 12.91 -39.96
CA GLN A 149 4.12 14.30 -40.18
C GLN A 149 2.98 15.12 -40.83
N GLU A 150 2.22 14.53 -41.76
CA GLU A 150 1.11 15.20 -42.45
C GLU A 150 0.00 15.57 -41.45
N LYS A 151 -0.40 14.60 -40.59
CA LYS A 151 -1.41 14.79 -39.54
C LYS A 151 -0.94 15.81 -38.51
N MET A 152 0.32 15.73 -38.09
CA MET A 152 0.90 16.68 -37.13
C MET A 152 0.91 18.10 -37.74
N ASN A 153 1.33 18.26 -38.99
CA ASN A 153 1.38 19.55 -39.69
C ASN A 153 0.00 20.18 -39.89
N SER A 154 -1.07 19.37 -39.94
CA SER A 154 -2.45 19.86 -40.07
C SER A 154 -3.08 20.36 -38.76
N ILE A 155 -2.43 20.19 -37.60
CA ILE A 155 -2.94 20.69 -36.31
C ILE A 155 -3.07 22.22 -36.39
N LEU A 156 -4.23 22.73 -35.97
CA LEU A 156 -4.44 24.17 -35.80
C LEU A 156 -3.91 24.60 -34.44
N LEU A 157 -3.05 25.61 -34.42
CA LEU A 157 -2.44 26.21 -33.25
C LEU A 157 -3.00 27.61 -33.00
N ALA A 158 -3.50 27.90 -31.82
CA ALA A 158 -3.86 29.26 -31.43
C ALA A 158 -2.61 30.03 -31.01
N ILE A 159 -2.30 31.12 -31.71
CA ILE A 159 -1.06 31.87 -31.51
C ILE A 159 -1.35 33.20 -30.84
N PRO A 160 -1.01 33.40 -29.60
CA PRO A 160 -1.04 34.69 -28.92
C PRO A 160 0.17 35.53 -29.27
N PRO A 161 0.12 36.85 -29.07
CA PRO A 161 1.29 37.71 -29.14
C PRO A 161 2.41 37.18 -28.22
N VAL A 162 3.68 37.35 -28.64
CA VAL A 162 4.87 36.79 -27.93
C VAL A 162 4.89 37.08 -26.45
N LYS A 163 4.58 38.32 -26.06
CA LYS A 163 4.51 38.72 -24.63
C LYS A 163 3.43 37.95 -23.86
N GLU A 164 2.37 37.56 -24.53
CA GLU A 164 1.28 36.79 -23.93
C GLU A 164 1.63 35.31 -23.82
N GLN A 165 2.33 34.72 -24.77
CA GLN A 165 2.91 33.38 -24.64
C GLN A 165 3.72 33.27 -23.34
N HIS A 166 4.61 34.24 -23.09
CA HIS A 166 5.43 34.24 -21.88
C HIS A 166 4.58 34.38 -20.58
N ARG A 167 3.56 35.26 -20.58
CA ARG A 167 2.65 35.39 -19.42
C ARG A 167 1.86 34.13 -19.15
N ILE A 168 1.42 33.43 -20.19
CA ILE A 168 0.73 32.14 -20.07
C ILE A 168 1.67 31.10 -19.42
N LEU A 169 2.90 30.99 -19.91
CA LEU A 169 3.90 30.07 -19.39
C LEU A 169 4.27 30.34 -17.93
N GLU A 170 4.46 31.62 -17.58
CA GLU A 170 4.71 32.04 -16.20
C GLU A 170 3.54 31.67 -15.30
N LYS A 171 2.30 31.94 -15.72
CA LYS A 171 1.11 31.59 -14.97
C LYS A 171 0.96 30.07 -14.79
N MET A 172 1.21 29.29 -15.82
CA MET A 172 1.18 27.82 -15.74
C MET A 172 2.23 27.29 -14.77
N SER A 173 3.46 27.82 -14.81
CA SER A 173 4.50 27.39 -13.86
C SER A 173 4.10 27.69 -12.40
N MET A 174 3.40 28.80 -12.13
CA MET A 174 2.87 29.08 -10.79
C MET A 174 1.78 28.08 -10.40
N VAL A 175 0.88 27.73 -11.32
CA VAL A 175 -0.19 26.76 -11.06
C VAL A 175 0.38 25.38 -10.81
N ASP A 176 1.38 24.94 -11.59
CA ASP A 176 2.05 23.66 -11.39
C ASP A 176 2.70 23.55 -10.00
N ALA A 177 3.34 24.63 -9.54
CA ALA A 177 3.91 24.67 -8.18
C ALA A 177 2.84 24.51 -7.08
N PHE A 178 1.66 25.12 -7.23
CA PHE A 178 0.53 24.95 -6.31
C PHE A 178 -0.05 23.51 -6.36
N ILE A 179 -0.12 22.91 -7.55
CA ILE A 179 -0.58 21.51 -7.70
C ILE A 179 0.36 20.56 -6.99
N ASP A 180 1.68 20.74 -7.12
CA ASP A 180 2.70 19.92 -6.45
C ASP A 180 2.62 20.06 -4.93
N GLU A 181 2.45 21.30 -4.42
CA GLU A 181 2.25 21.55 -3.00
C GLU A 181 0.98 20.87 -2.49
N TYR A 182 -0.14 21.03 -3.20
CA TYR A 182 -1.41 20.38 -2.85
C TYR A 182 -1.26 18.85 -2.81
N ALA A 183 -0.66 18.24 -3.81
CA ALA A 183 -0.43 16.79 -3.86
C ALA A 183 0.42 16.30 -2.67
N SER A 184 1.46 17.08 -2.29
CA SER A 184 2.29 16.80 -1.12
C SER A 184 1.49 16.87 0.18
N LEU A 185 0.65 17.90 0.34
CA LEU A 185 -0.20 18.08 1.53
C LEU A 185 -1.28 17.00 1.63
N GLN A 186 -1.89 16.63 0.50
CA GLN A 186 -2.88 15.55 0.44
C GLN A 186 -2.26 14.22 0.87
N THR A 187 -1.07 13.90 0.38
CA THR A 187 -0.35 12.67 0.76
C THR A 187 -0.05 12.64 2.27
N LYS A 188 0.33 13.77 2.86
CA LYS A 188 0.55 13.89 4.31
C LYS A 188 -0.75 13.69 5.10
N LEU A 189 -1.86 14.27 4.63
CA LEU A 189 -3.17 14.12 5.25
C LEU A 189 -3.62 12.66 5.25
N ASP A 190 -3.53 11.97 4.11
CA ASP A 190 -3.89 10.56 3.98
C ASP A 190 -3.03 9.67 4.90
N SER A 191 -1.74 9.99 5.03
CA SER A 191 -0.83 9.30 5.96
C SER A 191 -1.22 9.52 7.43
N LEU A 192 -1.60 10.75 7.80
CA LEU A 192 -2.06 11.07 9.15
C LEU A 192 -3.37 10.36 9.48
N ASP A 193 -4.34 10.37 8.59
CA ASP A 193 -5.63 9.71 8.80
C ASP A 193 -5.43 8.21 9.04
N ASN A 194 -4.62 7.53 8.23
CA ASN A 194 -4.31 6.13 8.43
C ASN A 194 -3.62 5.86 9.79
N SER A 195 -2.67 6.71 10.19
CA SER A 195 -1.94 6.54 11.46
C SER A 195 -2.83 6.80 12.69
N VAL A 196 -3.74 7.77 12.61
CA VAL A 196 -4.70 8.06 13.69
C VAL A 196 -5.62 6.88 13.97
N TYR A 197 -6.15 6.25 12.92
CA TYR A 197 -7.00 5.06 13.10
C TYR A 197 -6.26 3.89 13.75
N GLU A 198 -5.02 3.64 13.37
CA GLU A 198 -4.21 2.59 14.00
C GLU A 198 -3.89 2.91 15.46
N LEU A 199 -3.50 4.15 15.75
CA LEU A 199 -3.21 4.60 17.10
C LEU A 199 -4.45 4.53 18.01
N LEU A 200 -5.62 4.94 17.51
CA LEU A 200 -6.88 4.83 18.25
C LEU A 200 -7.26 3.37 18.55
N ARG A 201 -7.11 2.46 17.58
CA ARG A 201 -7.33 1.03 17.82
C ARG A 201 -6.40 0.48 18.88
N LYS A 202 -5.13 0.85 18.83
CA LYS A 202 -4.13 0.44 19.83
C LYS A 202 -4.46 1.00 21.21
N SER A 203 -4.89 2.26 21.29
CA SER A 203 -5.34 2.90 22.53
C SER A 203 -6.56 2.21 23.12
N ILE A 204 -7.58 1.86 22.32
CA ILE A 204 -8.76 1.12 22.77
C ILE A 204 -8.36 -0.24 23.36
N LEU A 205 -7.48 -0.98 22.68
CA LEU A 205 -6.98 -2.26 23.18
C LEU A 205 -6.18 -2.08 24.47
N GLN A 206 -5.38 -1.03 24.58
CA GLN A 206 -4.62 -0.72 25.78
C GLN A 206 -5.54 -0.44 26.98
N GLU A 207 -6.54 0.43 26.82
CA GLU A 207 -7.53 0.71 27.87
C GLU A 207 -8.31 -0.56 28.26
N ALA A 208 -8.60 -1.43 27.29
CA ALA A 208 -9.26 -2.71 27.53
C ALA A 208 -8.45 -3.64 28.42
N ILE A 209 -7.16 -3.85 28.11
CA ILE A 209 -6.31 -4.79 28.84
C ILE A 209 -5.84 -4.24 30.20
N GLN A 210 -5.93 -2.92 30.40
CA GLN A 210 -5.65 -2.26 31.68
C GLN A 210 -6.89 -2.22 32.62
N GLY A 211 -8.07 -2.63 32.15
CA GLY A 211 -9.31 -2.55 32.92
C GLY A 211 -9.91 -1.14 33.03
N LYS A 212 -9.54 -0.24 32.11
CA LYS A 212 -10.02 1.15 32.09
C LYS A 212 -11.15 1.39 31.09
N LEU A 213 -11.37 0.46 30.15
CA LEU A 213 -12.34 0.63 29.05
C LEU A 213 -13.81 0.54 29.52
N VAL A 214 -14.08 -0.23 30.57
CA VAL A 214 -15.39 -0.39 31.20
C VAL A 214 -15.28 -0.30 32.73
N PRO A 215 -16.33 0.15 33.44
CA PRO A 215 -16.30 0.18 34.92
C PRO A 215 -16.27 -1.25 35.46
N GLN A 216 -15.59 -1.46 36.62
CA GLN A 216 -15.69 -2.69 37.40
C GLN A 216 -17.03 -2.71 38.11
N ILE A 217 -17.67 -3.89 38.14
CA ILE A 217 -18.98 -4.13 38.80
C ILE A 217 -18.75 -5.17 39.87
N ALA A 218 -18.95 -4.80 41.14
CA ALA A 218 -18.65 -5.66 42.31
C ALA A 218 -19.45 -6.95 42.29
N GLU A 219 -20.68 -6.92 41.80
CA GLU A 219 -21.58 -8.07 41.71
C GLU A 219 -21.11 -9.14 40.71
N GLU A 220 -20.20 -8.81 39.82
CA GLU A 220 -19.59 -9.77 38.87
C GLU A 220 -18.53 -10.65 39.55
N GLY A 221 -18.17 -10.36 40.80
CA GLY A 221 -17.24 -11.15 41.59
C GLY A 221 -15.78 -10.96 41.20
N THR A 222 -14.97 -12.01 41.37
CA THR A 222 -13.56 -12.05 41.07
C THR A 222 -13.23 -13.14 40.05
N ALA A 223 -12.06 -13.06 39.40
CA ALA A 223 -11.62 -14.07 38.45
C ALA A 223 -11.02 -15.33 39.10
N GLN A 224 -10.96 -15.44 40.43
CA GLN A 224 -10.28 -16.54 41.11
C GLN A 224 -10.89 -17.91 40.79
N GLU A 225 -12.23 -18.00 40.74
CA GLU A 225 -12.93 -19.23 40.36
C GLU A 225 -12.64 -19.66 38.92
N LEU A 226 -12.48 -18.68 38.02
CA LEU A 226 -12.11 -18.96 36.63
C LEU A 226 -10.72 -19.61 36.56
N LEU A 227 -9.75 -19.14 37.34
CA LEU A 227 -8.40 -19.70 37.32
C LEU A 227 -8.39 -21.13 37.83
N GLU A 228 -9.23 -21.48 38.83
CA GLU A 228 -9.37 -22.86 39.29
C GLU A 228 -10.00 -23.77 38.22
N GLN A 229 -11.01 -23.27 37.53
CA GLN A 229 -11.63 -24.00 36.41
C GLN A 229 -10.62 -24.24 35.27
N ILE A 230 -9.85 -23.22 34.88
CA ILE A 230 -8.79 -23.32 33.88
C ILE A 230 -7.75 -24.38 34.27
N LYS A 231 -7.33 -24.39 35.55
CA LYS A 231 -6.36 -25.36 36.04
C LYS A 231 -6.91 -26.80 35.95
N LYS A 232 -8.18 -27.02 36.32
CA LYS A 232 -8.86 -28.33 36.22
C LYS A 232 -8.98 -28.76 34.75
N GLU A 233 -9.35 -27.86 33.86
CA GLU A 233 -9.46 -28.11 32.41
C GLU A 233 -8.09 -28.54 31.82
N LYS A 234 -7.02 -27.80 32.12
CA LYS A 234 -5.67 -28.15 31.68
C LYS A 234 -5.22 -29.52 32.21
N GLN A 235 -5.47 -29.82 33.46
CA GLN A 235 -5.15 -31.14 34.04
C GLN A 235 -5.86 -32.27 33.29
N LYS A 236 -7.14 -32.09 32.95
CA LYS A 236 -7.92 -33.05 32.17
C LYS A 236 -7.32 -33.23 30.78
N LEU A 237 -7.04 -32.13 30.06
CA LEU A 237 -6.49 -32.19 28.71
C LEU A 237 -5.08 -32.80 28.65
N VAL A 238 -4.27 -32.61 29.70
CA VAL A 238 -2.96 -33.31 29.83
C VAL A 238 -3.13 -34.78 30.03
N LYS A 239 -4.11 -35.20 30.86
CA LYS A 239 -4.43 -36.63 31.04
C LYS A 239 -4.95 -37.28 29.77
N GLU A 240 -5.70 -36.56 28.96
CA GLU A 240 -6.20 -36.98 27.64
C GLU A 240 -5.11 -36.95 26.53
N GLY A 241 -3.90 -36.49 26.85
CA GLY A 241 -2.80 -36.35 25.85
C GLY A 241 -2.98 -35.22 24.87
N LYS A 242 -3.98 -34.36 25.03
CA LYS A 242 -4.25 -33.20 24.16
C LYS A 242 -3.31 -32.02 24.44
N LEU A 243 -2.83 -31.89 25.66
CA LEU A 243 -1.83 -30.89 26.04
C LEU A 243 -0.59 -31.58 26.61
N LYS A 244 0.57 -30.99 26.46
CA LYS A 244 1.85 -31.47 27.01
C LYS A 244 1.88 -31.22 28.53
N LYS A 245 2.60 -32.06 29.28
CA LYS A 245 2.80 -31.88 30.73
C LYS A 245 3.37 -30.50 31.10
N SER A 246 4.19 -29.92 30.24
CA SER A 246 4.73 -28.57 30.42
C SER A 246 3.65 -27.44 30.42
N ALA A 247 2.45 -27.72 29.91
CA ALA A 247 1.33 -26.79 29.99
C ALA A 247 0.79 -26.61 31.44
N LEU A 248 1.11 -27.51 32.35
CA LEU A 248 0.76 -27.42 33.77
C LEU A 248 1.74 -26.56 34.58
N ALA A 249 2.90 -26.22 34.01
CA ALA A 249 3.83 -25.30 34.66
C ALA A 249 3.18 -23.91 34.70
N SER A 250 2.83 -23.48 35.91
CA SER A 250 2.22 -22.19 36.18
C SER A 250 2.97 -21.50 37.31
N SER A 251 3.08 -20.20 37.24
CA SER A 251 3.51 -19.35 38.33
C SER A 251 2.30 -18.74 39.03
N ILE A 252 2.47 -18.27 40.24
CA ILE A 252 1.51 -17.50 41.00
C ILE A 252 2.04 -16.07 41.11
N ILE A 253 1.28 -15.11 40.61
CA ILE A 253 1.60 -13.69 40.77
C ILE A 253 0.72 -13.14 41.90
N PHE A 254 1.32 -12.53 42.90
CA PHE A 254 0.63 -11.96 44.05
C PHE A 254 1.27 -10.63 44.50
N ARG A 255 0.51 -9.84 45.24
CA ARG A 255 0.97 -8.61 45.84
C ARG A 255 1.44 -8.87 47.27
N GLY A 256 2.66 -8.43 47.58
CA GLY A 256 3.23 -8.51 48.94
C GLY A 256 2.73 -7.41 49.88
N ASP A 257 3.07 -7.50 51.14
CA ASP A 257 2.71 -6.52 52.17
C ASP A 257 3.39 -5.16 51.94
N ASP A 258 4.48 -5.13 51.18
CA ASP A 258 5.21 -3.94 50.75
C ASP A 258 4.61 -3.27 49.50
N ASN A 259 3.45 -3.73 49.05
CA ASN A 259 2.75 -3.27 47.85
C ASN A 259 3.45 -3.58 46.53
N LYS A 260 4.53 -4.39 46.53
CA LYS A 260 5.18 -4.86 45.30
C LYS A 260 4.56 -6.16 44.80
N TYR A 261 4.84 -6.48 43.55
CA TYR A 261 4.36 -7.74 42.96
C TYR A 261 5.47 -8.78 42.94
N TYR A 262 5.09 -10.00 43.23
CA TYR A 262 5.98 -11.16 43.30
C TYR A 262 5.43 -12.29 42.43
N GLU A 263 6.34 -13.04 41.82
CA GLU A 263 6.02 -14.25 41.09
C GLU A 263 6.65 -15.45 41.81
N GLN A 264 5.85 -16.43 42.13
CA GLN A 264 6.28 -17.69 42.71
C GLN A 264 6.28 -18.79 41.65
N ILE A 265 7.44 -19.42 41.42
CA ILE A 265 7.64 -20.58 40.55
C ILE A 265 8.21 -21.71 41.44
N GLY A 266 7.36 -22.70 41.78
CA GLY A 266 7.75 -23.75 42.75
C GLY A 266 8.02 -23.16 44.15
N SER A 267 9.29 -23.23 44.60
CA SER A 267 9.73 -22.66 45.89
C SER A 267 10.44 -21.29 45.75
N GLU A 268 10.69 -20.85 44.53
CA GLU A 268 11.40 -19.58 44.24
C GLU A 268 10.39 -18.43 44.12
N VAL A 269 10.67 -17.32 44.81
CA VAL A 269 9.87 -16.10 44.79
C VAL A 269 10.76 -14.95 44.32
N THR A 270 10.33 -14.28 43.24
CA THR A 270 11.06 -13.16 42.64
C THR A 270 10.18 -11.93 42.53
N GLU A 271 10.72 -10.75 42.82
CA GLU A 271 10.05 -9.48 42.58
C GLU A 271 9.89 -9.26 41.06
N ILE A 272 8.70 -8.84 40.60
CA ILE A 272 8.39 -8.55 39.22
C ILE A 272 7.75 -7.17 39.05
N GLU A 273 7.99 -6.53 37.93
CA GLU A 273 7.26 -5.33 37.53
C GLU A 273 6.08 -5.71 36.63
N LEU A 274 4.90 -5.16 36.92
CA LEU A 274 3.74 -5.31 36.05
C LEU A 274 3.80 -4.32 34.89
N PRO A 275 3.34 -4.69 33.70
CA PRO A 275 3.28 -3.79 32.55
C PRO A 275 2.27 -2.67 32.73
N PHE A 276 1.27 -2.87 33.61
CA PHE A 276 0.19 -1.94 33.91
C PHE A 276 -0.32 -2.10 35.34
N ASP A 277 -1.01 -1.08 35.86
CA ASP A 277 -1.83 -1.18 37.04
C ASP A 277 -3.16 -1.85 36.67
N PHE A 278 -3.41 -3.04 37.22
CA PHE A 278 -4.65 -3.78 37.02
C PHE A 278 -5.66 -3.52 38.14
N PRO A 279 -6.98 -3.58 37.85
CA PRO A 279 -8.01 -3.53 38.88
C PRO A 279 -7.83 -4.62 39.95
N SER A 280 -8.16 -4.32 41.19
CA SER A 280 -8.01 -5.27 42.29
C SER A 280 -8.94 -6.51 42.22
N THR A 281 -10.00 -6.40 41.42
CA THR A 281 -10.93 -7.52 41.11
C THR A 281 -10.37 -8.52 40.11
N TRP A 282 -9.27 -8.14 39.40
CA TRP A 282 -8.66 -9.01 38.41
C TRP A 282 -7.60 -9.91 39.02
N SER A 283 -7.51 -11.13 38.49
CA SER A 283 -6.39 -12.02 38.76
C SER A 283 -5.29 -11.83 37.75
N ILE A 284 -4.04 -11.77 38.16
CA ILE A 284 -2.87 -11.52 37.29
C ILE A 284 -2.14 -12.84 37.09
N VAL A 285 -1.91 -13.21 35.84
CA VAL A 285 -1.21 -14.46 35.47
C VAL A 285 -0.34 -14.30 34.25
N ARG A 286 0.55 -15.27 33.99
CA ARG A 286 1.23 -15.39 32.71
C ARG A 286 0.26 -15.92 31.62
N LEU A 287 0.43 -15.50 30.37
CA LEU A 287 -0.44 -15.91 29.26
C LEU A 287 -0.49 -17.43 29.08
N ASN A 288 0.60 -18.16 29.42
CA ASN A 288 0.61 -19.62 29.40
C ASN A 288 -0.42 -20.25 30.30
N ALA A 289 -0.93 -19.55 31.31
CA ALA A 289 -1.98 -20.07 32.19
C ALA A 289 -3.31 -20.29 31.46
N VAL A 290 -3.64 -19.44 30.49
CA VAL A 290 -4.95 -19.38 29.81
C VAL A 290 -4.96 -19.90 28.37
N CYS A 291 -3.79 -19.99 27.71
CA CYS A 291 -3.70 -20.50 26.33
C CYS A 291 -2.45 -21.36 26.10
N GLN A 292 -2.47 -22.17 25.05
CA GLN A 292 -1.36 -23.02 24.62
C GLN A 292 -1.29 -23.14 23.11
N LEU A 293 -0.07 -23.22 22.56
CA LEU A 293 0.18 -23.53 21.15
C LEU A 293 0.34 -25.04 20.99
N THR A 294 -0.53 -25.66 20.20
CA THR A 294 -0.53 -27.11 19.98
C THR A 294 -0.19 -27.42 18.51
N ASP A 295 0.30 -28.64 18.29
CA ASP A 295 0.68 -29.08 16.94
C ASP A 295 -0.53 -29.50 16.08
N GLY A 296 -1.69 -29.69 16.71
CA GLY A 296 -2.87 -30.27 16.07
C GLY A 296 -2.70 -31.78 15.82
N LEU A 297 -3.77 -32.46 15.43
CA LEU A 297 -3.79 -33.89 15.12
C LEU A 297 -3.53 -34.08 13.62
N LYS A 298 -2.51 -34.89 13.28
CA LYS A 298 -2.24 -35.26 11.88
C LYS A 298 -3.26 -36.30 11.41
N THR A 299 -3.92 -36.03 10.29
CA THR A 299 -4.90 -36.92 9.67
C THR A 299 -4.62 -37.10 8.19
N ILE A 300 -5.21 -38.13 7.57
CA ILE A 300 -5.13 -38.43 6.15
C ILE A 300 -6.53 -38.25 5.56
N GLY A 301 -6.60 -37.65 4.38
CA GLY A 301 -7.82 -37.33 3.63
C GLY A 301 -7.64 -36.04 2.85
N LYS A 302 -8.45 -35.83 1.83
CA LYS A 302 -8.39 -34.62 0.99
C LYS A 302 -9.03 -33.45 1.74
N GLN A 303 -8.26 -32.41 1.98
CA GLN A 303 -8.73 -31.16 2.64
C GLN A 303 -8.06 -29.93 2.03
N CYS A 304 -8.69 -28.76 2.19
CA CYS A 304 -8.09 -27.49 1.84
C CYS A 304 -6.88 -27.17 2.70
N LEU A 305 -5.78 -26.70 2.07
CA LEU A 305 -4.63 -26.18 2.78
C LEU A 305 -4.87 -24.73 3.23
N LEU A 306 -4.91 -24.53 4.53
CA LEU A 306 -5.09 -23.22 5.17
C LEU A 306 -3.72 -22.60 5.46
N ASP A 307 -3.03 -22.15 4.42
CA ASP A 307 -1.79 -21.41 4.57
C ASP A 307 -2.00 -19.90 4.72
N ALA A 308 -0.94 -19.14 5.01
CA ALA A 308 -1.03 -17.70 5.24
C ALA A 308 -1.46 -16.91 4.00
N LYS A 309 -1.22 -17.42 2.78
CA LYS A 309 -1.65 -16.76 1.54
C LYS A 309 -3.15 -16.94 1.34
N TYR A 310 -3.65 -18.15 1.55
CA TYR A 310 -5.06 -18.46 1.46
C TYR A 310 -5.87 -17.69 2.51
N LEU A 311 -5.45 -17.72 3.78
CA LEU A 311 -6.13 -17.04 4.87
C LEU A 311 -6.17 -15.51 4.74
N ARG A 312 -5.26 -14.94 3.95
CA ARG A 312 -5.26 -13.50 3.60
C ARG A 312 -5.98 -13.19 2.28
N GLY A 313 -6.61 -14.18 1.65
CA GLY A 313 -7.29 -14.02 0.35
C GLY A 313 -6.35 -13.75 -0.83
N LYS A 314 -5.07 -14.14 -0.72
CA LYS A 314 -4.03 -13.89 -1.74
C LYS A 314 -3.75 -15.10 -2.64
N SER A 315 -4.39 -16.23 -2.40
CA SER A 315 -4.32 -17.45 -3.24
C SER A 315 -5.65 -18.17 -3.28
N SER A 316 -5.86 -18.95 -4.34
CA SER A 316 -6.98 -19.87 -4.49
C SER A 316 -6.82 -21.10 -3.59
N GLU A 317 -7.90 -21.87 -3.45
CA GLU A 317 -7.93 -23.10 -2.69
C GLU A 317 -6.95 -24.15 -3.25
N THR A 318 -6.18 -24.78 -2.36
CA THR A 318 -5.27 -25.88 -2.68
C THR A 318 -5.67 -27.09 -1.86
N ILE A 319 -5.93 -28.24 -2.52
CA ILE A 319 -6.28 -29.49 -1.85
C ILE A 319 -5.02 -30.34 -1.63
N VAL A 320 -4.86 -30.85 -0.40
CA VAL A 320 -3.77 -31.74 -0.02
C VAL A 320 -4.32 -33.02 0.66
N GLU A 321 -3.56 -34.12 0.61
CA GLU A 321 -4.04 -35.45 1.01
C GLU A 321 -3.78 -35.77 2.48
N GLN A 322 -2.97 -34.99 3.19
CA GLN A 322 -2.68 -35.19 4.60
C GLN A 322 -2.22 -33.89 5.25
N GLY A 323 -2.50 -33.72 6.53
CA GLY A 323 -2.06 -32.54 7.26
C GLY A 323 -2.55 -32.54 8.69
N LYS A 324 -2.39 -31.40 9.35
CA LYS A 324 -2.87 -31.16 10.71
C LYS A 324 -4.27 -30.54 10.61
N LEU A 325 -5.28 -31.35 10.94
CA LEU A 325 -6.69 -30.96 10.83
C LEU A 325 -7.05 -29.87 11.84
N VAL A 326 -7.72 -28.84 11.35
CA VAL A 326 -8.36 -27.78 12.13
C VAL A 326 -9.77 -27.56 11.60
N TYR A 327 -10.66 -27.13 12.48
CA TYR A 327 -12.07 -26.97 12.20
C TYR A 327 -12.44 -25.49 12.06
N LYS A 328 -13.53 -25.22 11.37
CA LYS A 328 -14.11 -23.88 11.29
C LYS A 328 -14.33 -23.29 12.69
N GLY A 329 -13.80 -22.09 12.91
CA GLY A 329 -13.87 -21.39 14.18
C GLY A 329 -12.64 -21.62 15.09
N ASP A 330 -11.79 -22.60 14.79
CA ASP A 330 -10.54 -22.75 15.52
C ASP A 330 -9.62 -21.54 15.34
N ASN A 331 -8.79 -21.27 16.34
CA ASN A 331 -7.74 -20.26 16.24
C ASN A 331 -6.42 -20.89 15.87
N ILE A 332 -5.73 -20.33 14.87
CA ILE A 332 -4.38 -20.70 14.50
C ILE A 332 -3.47 -19.46 14.52
N MET A 333 -2.26 -19.65 15.03
CA MET A 333 -1.26 -18.58 15.12
C MET A 333 -0.08 -18.87 14.19
N LEU A 334 0.30 -17.86 13.42
CA LEU A 334 1.52 -17.91 12.62
C LEU A 334 2.74 -17.87 13.55
N VAL A 335 3.54 -18.93 13.54
CA VAL A 335 4.72 -19.05 14.42
C VAL A 335 6.04 -18.89 13.66
N ASP A 336 6.02 -19.02 12.31
CA ASP A 336 7.20 -18.90 11.47
C ASP A 336 6.97 -17.82 10.37
N GLY A 337 7.97 -17.00 10.12
CA GLY A 337 7.95 -15.93 9.12
C GLY A 337 7.85 -14.52 9.72
N GLU A 338 7.85 -13.51 8.82
CA GLU A 338 7.90 -12.10 9.21
C GLU A 338 6.71 -11.62 10.05
N ASN A 339 5.54 -12.20 9.87
CA ASN A 339 4.32 -11.84 10.61
C ASN A 339 4.01 -12.85 11.73
N SER A 340 5.03 -13.51 12.30
CA SER A 340 4.83 -14.42 13.45
C SER A 340 4.17 -13.67 14.61
N GLY A 341 3.22 -14.36 15.26
CA GLY A 341 2.32 -13.76 16.28
C GLY A 341 0.95 -13.35 15.72
N GLU A 342 0.71 -13.41 14.42
CA GLU A 342 -0.60 -13.15 13.82
C GLU A 342 -1.54 -14.33 14.05
N VAL A 343 -2.77 -14.05 14.51
CA VAL A 343 -3.80 -15.06 14.76
C VAL A 343 -4.85 -14.99 13.67
N PHE A 344 -5.30 -16.16 13.20
CA PHE A 344 -6.40 -16.32 12.25
C PHE A 344 -7.49 -17.21 12.83
N ILE A 345 -8.74 -16.83 12.61
CA ILE A 345 -9.88 -17.70 12.86
C ILE A 345 -10.08 -18.54 11.59
N VAL A 346 -10.13 -19.83 11.74
CA VAL A 346 -10.27 -20.78 10.62
C VAL A 346 -11.63 -20.62 9.96
N PRO A 347 -11.70 -20.29 8.64
CA PRO A 347 -12.97 -20.00 7.96
C PRO A 347 -13.77 -21.25 7.57
N GLN A 348 -13.09 -22.38 7.41
CA GLN A 348 -13.64 -23.69 7.04
C GLN A 348 -12.74 -24.82 7.52
N ASP A 349 -13.24 -26.05 7.61
CA ASP A 349 -12.43 -27.21 7.94
C ASP A 349 -11.30 -27.40 6.91
N GLY A 350 -10.11 -27.75 7.40
CA GLY A 350 -8.95 -27.88 6.51
C GLY A 350 -7.67 -28.25 7.24
N TYR A 351 -6.58 -28.32 6.48
CA TYR A 351 -5.26 -28.60 7.02
C TYR A 351 -4.48 -27.31 7.27
N MET A 352 -4.08 -27.13 8.50
CA MET A 352 -3.23 -26.02 8.93
C MET A 352 -1.88 -26.03 8.21
N GLY A 353 -1.46 -24.92 7.63
CA GLY A 353 -0.15 -24.75 7.02
C GLY A 353 1.00 -25.02 8.00
N SER A 354 2.16 -25.44 7.49
CA SER A 354 3.31 -25.85 8.33
C SER A 354 3.84 -24.74 9.24
N THR A 355 3.65 -23.48 8.87
CA THR A 355 4.10 -22.31 9.63
C THR A 355 3.18 -21.92 10.78
N PHE A 356 2.08 -22.65 10.98
CA PHE A 356 1.09 -22.39 12.02
C PHE A 356 1.15 -23.38 13.16
N LYS A 357 0.63 -22.95 14.31
CA LYS A 357 0.22 -23.77 15.45
C LYS A 357 -1.24 -23.46 15.79
N GLN A 358 -1.98 -24.47 16.21
CA GLN A 358 -3.31 -24.25 16.75
C GLN A 358 -3.17 -23.55 18.11
N LEU A 359 -3.93 -22.48 18.31
CA LEU A 359 -4.00 -21.72 19.55
C LEU A 359 -5.18 -22.21 20.37
N TRP A 360 -4.90 -23.06 21.36
CA TRP A 360 -5.90 -23.45 22.36
C TRP A 360 -6.04 -22.31 23.38
N ILE A 361 -7.27 -21.93 23.68
CA ILE A 361 -7.66 -21.02 24.76
C ILE A 361 -8.62 -21.76 25.67
N SER A 362 -8.51 -21.59 26.99
CA SER A 362 -9.41 -22.26 27.95
C SER A 362 -10.87 -21.90 27.72
N SER A 363 -11.74 -22.90 27.77
CA SER A 363 -13.20 -22.71 27.59
C SER A 363 -13.84 -21.89 28.73
N SER A 364 -13.15 -21.74 29.86
CA SER A 364 -13.56 -20.88 30.97
C SER A 364 -13.32 -19.40 30.72
N MET A 365 -12.52 -19.05 29.67
CA MET A 365 -12.28 -17.68 29.27
C MET A 365 -13.25 -17.25 28.17
N TYR A 366 -13.53 -15.96 28.09
CA TYR A 366 -14.14 -15.41 26.90
C TYR A 366 -13.05 -15.23 25.80
N GLU A 367 -13.01 -16.16 24.86
CA GLU A 367 -11.96 -16.26 23.84
C GLU A 367 -11.63 -14.92 23.15
N PRO A 368 -12.62 -14.08 22.71
CA PRO A 368 -12.33 -12.80 22.08
C PRO A 368 -11.53 -11.82 22.97
N TYR A 369 -11.62 -11.93 24.30
CA TYR A 369 -10.83 -11.13 25.23
C TYR A 369 -9.34 -11.52 25.15
N VAL A 370 -9.04 -12.81 25.15
CA VAL A 370 -7.66 -13.30 25.02
C VAL A 370 -7.09 -12.95 23.64
N LEU A 371 -7.90 -13.03 22.58
CA LEU A 371 -7.50 -12.62 21.24
C LEU A 371 -7.21 -11.11 21.17
N ALA A 372 -8.01 -10.27 21.80
CA ALA A 372 -7.77 -8.82 21.89
C ALA A 372 -6.46 -8.51 22.62
N PHE A 373 -6.15 -9.25 23.71
CA PHE A 373 -4.87 -9.15 24.41
C PHE A 373 -3.69 -9.51 23.49
N ILE A 374 -3.77 -10.63 22.78
CA ILE A 374 -2.72 -11.06 21.84
C ILE A 374 -2.56 -10.03 20.70
N GLN A 375 -3.68 -9.48 20.20
CA GLN A 375 -3.69 -8.44 19.16
C GLN A 375 -2.97 -7.17 19.62
N PHE A 376 -3.14 -6.75 20.88
CA PHE A 376 -2.40 -5.59 21.43
C PHE A 376 -0.88 -5.82 21.39
N TYR A 377 -0.42 -7.02 21.73
CA TYR A 377 1.00 -7.38 21.74
C TYR A 377 1.55 -7.83 20.38
N LYS A 378 0.74 -7.81 19.30
CA LYS A 378 1.15 -8.28 17.96
C LYS A 378 2.47 -7.67 17.48
N GLU A 379 2.64 -6.35 17.62
CA GLU A 379 3.87 -5.67 17.22
C GLU A 379 5.08 -6.07 18.07
N THR A 380 4.91 -6.17 19.38
CA THR A 380 5.96 -6.62 20.31
C THR A 380 6.42 -8.03 19.97
N LEU A 381 5.49 -8.94 19.70
CA LEU A 381 5.78 -10.31 19.28
C LEU A 381 6.49 -10.34 17.92
N ARG A 382 6.02 -9.54 16.98
CA ARG A 382 6.63 -9.41 15.65
C ARG A 382 8.07 -8.88 15.72
N ASN A 383 8.36 -7.94 16.59
CA ASN A 383 9.67 -7.29 16.71
C ASN A 383 10.67 -8.08 17.58
N SER A 384 10.21 -9.07 18.36
CA SER A 384 11.02 -9.89 19.27
C SER A 384 11.38 -11.28 18.73
N LYS A 385 11.25 -11.49 17.41
CA LYS A 385 11.50 -12.78 16.74
C LYS A 385 12.92 -13.31 16.99
N LYS A 386 13.05 -14.63 17.07
CA LYS A 386 14.33 -15.35 17.16
C LYS A 386 14.64 -15.99 15.80
N GLY A 387 15.91 -15.95 15.36
CA GLY A 387 16.40 -16.56 14.11
C GLY A 387 16.63 -15.55 12.97
N ALA A 388 17.80 -15.64 12.32
CA ALA A 388 18.22 -14.70 11.27
C ALA A 388 17.70 -15.07 9.86
N ALA A 389 17.63 -16.38 9.53
CA ALA A 389 17.25 -16.85 8.19
C ALA A 389 15.73 -17.05 8.05
N ILE A 390 15.10 -17.66 9.05
CA ILE A 390 13.65 -17.81 9.14
C ILE A 390 13.23 -17.27 10.52
N PRO A 391 12.55 -16.13 10.58
CA PRO A 391 12.10 -15.57 11.86
C PRO A 391 11.06 -16.48 12.50
N HIS A 392 11.25 -16.82 13.78
CA HIS A 392 10.31 -17.64 14.56
C HIS A 392 9.71 -16.81 15.70
N LEU A 393 8.47 -17.12 16.07
CA LEU A 393 7.84 -16.55 17.25
C LEU A 393 8.69 -16.82 18.50
N ASN A 394 8.98 -15.77 19.25
CA ASN A 394 9.59 -15.91 20.57
C ASN A 394 8.53 -16.46 21.56
N LYS A 395 8.46 -17.81 21.66
CA LYS A 395 7.47 -18.48 22.52
C LYS A 395 7.66 -18.19 24.00
N GLU A 396 8.89 -17.95 24.42
CA GLU A 396 9.21 -17.60 25.80
C GLU A 396 8.60 -16.25 26.17
N LEU A 397 8.78 -15.24 25.30
CA LEU A 397 8.11 -13.96 25.44
C LEU A 397 6.59 -14.10 25.36
N PHE A 398 6.06 -14.84 24.38
CA PHE A 398 4.63 -15.04 24.20
C PHE A 398 3.96 -15.60 25.45
N TYR A 399 4.49 -16.72 25.98
CA TYR A 399 3.95 -17.34 27.18
C TYR A 399 4.22 -16.54 28.46
N GLY A 400 5.28 -15.75 28.46
CA GLY A 400 5.70 -14.90 29.57
C GLY A 400 4.92 -13.56 29.66
N LEU A 401 4.10 -13.19 28.67
CA LEU A 401 3.28 -11.99 28.76
C LEU A 401 2.35 -12.05 29.98
N ILE A 402 2.26 -10.94 30.71
CA ILE A 402 1.40 -10.82 31.91
C ILE A 402 0.03 -10.31 31.45
N ILE A 403 -1.02 -11.10 31.76
CA ILE A 403 -2.41 -10.80 31.44
C ILE A 403 -3.22 -10.66 32.74
N GLY A 404 -4.03 -9.59 32.82
CA GLY A 404 -5.07 -9.44 33.81
C GLY A 404 -6.33 -10.19 33.39
N ILE A 405 -6.88 -10.98 34.28
CA ILE A 405 -8.10 -11.78 34.05
C ILE A 405 -9.26 -11.13 34.81
N PRO A 406 -10.18 -10.44 34.12
CA PRO A 406 -11.44 -9.95 34.72
C PRO A 406 -12.44 -11.07 34.93
N PRO A 407 -13.49 -10.85 35.75
CA PRO A 407 -14.66 -11.71 35.79
C PRO A 407 -15.24 -11.94 34.37
N LEU A 408 -15.86 -13.11 34.14
CA LEU A 408 -16.29 -13.50 32.79
C LEU A 408 -17.26 -12.50 32.14
N GLN A 409 -18.15 -11.89 32.91
CA GLN A 409 -19.09 -10.89 32.41
C GLN A 409 -18.39 -9.60 32.02
N GLU A 410 -17.38 -9.19 32.79
CA GLU A 410 -16.54 -8.04 32.44
C GLU A 410 -15.73 -8.27 31.14
N GLN A 411 -15.17 -9.50 30.94
CA GLN A 411 -14.52 -9.85 29.65
C GLN A 411 -15.47 -9.63 28.48
N ARG A 412 -16.75 -10.00 28.60
CA ARG A 412 -17.77 -9.79 27.52
C ARG A 412 -18.03 -8.30 27.28
N ARG A 413 -18.20 -7.51 28.36
CA ARG A 413 -18.43 -6.05 28.25
C ARG A 413 -17.24 -5.33 27.63
N ILE A 414 -16.03 -5.73 27.98
CA ILE A 414 -14.79 -5.21 27.39
C ILE A 414 -14.79 -5.44 25.88
N VAL A 415 -15.02 -6.67 25.43
CA VAL A 415 -15.01 -7.01 23.99
C VAL A 415 -16.13 -6.29 23.26
N GLN A 416 -17.33 -6.26 23.81
CA GLN A 416 -18.45 -5.51 23.21
C GLN A 416 -18.09 -4.02 23.03
N LYS A 417 -17.40 -3.42 24.00
CA LYS A 417 -16.97 -2.03 23.91
C LYS A 417 -15.88 -1.84 22.87
N ILE A 418 -14.92 -2.77 22.76
CA ILE A 418 -13.90 -2.78 21.68
C ILE A 418 -14.58 -2.81 20.32
N GLU A 419 -15.56 -3.70 20.10
CA GLU A 419 -16.29 -3.82 18.84
C GLU A 419 -17.08 -2.56 18.48
N GLN A 420 -17.79 -1.98 19.47
CA GLN A 420 -18.53 -0.73 19.30
C GLN A 420 -17.61 0.42 18.90
N SER A 421 -16.49 0.59 19.63
CA SER A 421 -15.52 1.64 19.35
C SER A 421 -14.84 1.43 17.98
N SER A 422 -14.52 0.18 17.62
CA SER A 422 -13.92 -0.15 16.32
C SER A 422 -14.87 0.09 15.13
N LYS A 423 -16.19 0.02 15.31
CA LYS A 423 -17.18 0.36 14.29
C LYS A 423 -17.24 1.86 14.01
N LEU A 424 -16.96 2.69 15.01
CA LEU A 424 -16.92 4.15 14.87
C LEU A 424 -15.65 4.64 14.14
N LEU A 425 -14.64 3.75 14.01
CA LEU A 425 -13.38 4.03 13.33
C LEU A 425 -13.39 3.53 11.86
N LYS A 426 -14.50 3.05 11.36
CA LYS A 426 -14.72 2.68 9.94
C LYS A 426 -15.44 3.79 9.20
#